data_26b53b56ecb8d732c41989f3e33222a9
#
_entry.id   26b53b56ecb8d732c41989f3e33222a9
#
_cell.length_a   1.000
_cell.length_b   1.000
_cell.length_c   1.000
_cell.angle_alpha   90.00
_cell.angle_beta   90.00
_cell.angle_gamma   90.00
#
_symmetry.space_group_name_H-M   'P 1'
#
loop_
_entity.id
_entity.type
_entity.pdbx_description
1 polymer ?
#
loop_
_entity_poly.entity_id
_entity_poly.type
_entity_poly.pdbx_seq_one_letter_code
_entity_poly.pdbx_strand_id
1 'polypeptide(L)'
;MMNEANREAARRVAESDPAWMGVEPAGEFLGLEGRVVLHAGPPIAFAEMCPLHRRGMVNACFMEGWAKTEEEAVALLERGEVRVESAMDYATVGSGTGIVTASVPLVVIEDRRTGKRAGVFPAEGRFGGGFCGWGVYSPEIAANLAWMRDELFAPITRVLRDAGGFPLRDLFAEAIRMGDELHSSQKAIDALFTRAVIPYALKCENADDLLAYFASTNRFTHNFGQAASRAALLSAQEVEGASLVVAAGGNGVEYGIKVAGRGNRWYTAPSPMIEGPYLVEGARRENQLPWIGDSSITECRGWGGRIRPINPDVPSGGNGMIDIGDVLRTGVEPVINGGMIDVNGGWMGAGSAHMPLACFEAAGRD
;
A
#
# COMPACT_ATOMS: atom_id res chain seq x y z
N MET A 1 -11.54 -27.53 -9.78
CA MET A 1 -11.80 -27.51 -8.31
C MET A 1 -10.56 -26.93 -7.66
N MET A 2 -10.71 -25.96 -6.74
CA MET A 2 -9.61 -25.37 -5.99
C MET A 2 -8.88 -26.48 -5.19
N ASN A 3 -7.55 -26.54 -5.27
CA ASN A 3 -6.75 -27.53 -4.51
C ASN A 3 -6.81 -27.25 -3.00
N GLU A 4 -6.33 -28.14 -2.16
CA GLU A 4 -6.39 -28.03 -0.70
C GLU A 4 -5.56 -26.84 -0.19
N ALA A 5 -4.37 -26.63 -0.76
CA ALA A 5 -3.51 -25.51 -0.39
C ALA A 5 -4.17 -24.13 -0.70
N ASN A 6 -4.83 -24.02 -1.85
CA ASN A 6 -5.58 -22.81 -2.19
C ASN A 6 -6.76 -22.57 -1.24
N ARG A 7 -7.47 -23.65 -0.83
CA ARG A 7 -8.55 -23.51 0.17
C ARG A 7 -8.01 -23.04 1.51
N GLU A 8 -6.89 -23.57 1.96
CA GLU A 8 -6.24 -23.15 3.21
C GLU A 8 -5.76 -21.71 3.14
N ALA A 9 -5.08 -21.30 2.08
CA ALA A 9 -4.62 -19.93 1.90
C ALA A 9 -5.80 -18.94 1.86
N ALA A 10 -6.85 -19.25 1.09
CA ALA A 10 -8.06 -18.44 1.02
C ALA A 10 -8.80 -18.36 2.37
N ARG A 11 -8.85 -19.46 3.13
CA ARG A 11 -9.43 -19.49 4.47
C ARG A 11 -8.72 -18.55 5.43
N ARG A 12 -7.36 -18.56 5.46
CA ARG A 12 -6.56 -17.66 6.29
C ARG A 12 -6.89 -16.20 6.01
N VAL A 13 -7.01 -15.82 4.74
CA VAL A 13 -7.37 -14.46 4.34
C VAL A 13 -8.81 -14.10 4.71
N ALA A 14 -9.76 -15.00 4.45
CA ALA A 14 -11.18 -14.76 4.75
C ALA A 14 -11.46 -14.62 6.25
N GLU A 15 -10.74 -15.37 7.08
CA GLU A 15 -10.87 -15.37 8.53
C GLU A 15 -10.08 -14.25 9.21
N SER A 16 -9.28 -13.47 8.48
CA SER A 16 -8.46 -12.38 9.03
C SER A 16 -9.28 -11.43 9.89
N ASP A 17 -8.71 -11.02 11.01
CA ASP A 17 -9.30 -10.10 11.98
C ASP A 17 -8.40 -8.85 12.16
N PRO A 18 -8.45 -7.91 11.21
CA PRO A 18 -7.58 -6.75 11.20
C PRO A 18 -7.89 -5.78 12.34
N ALA A 19 -6.85 -5.30 13.00
CA ALA A 19 -6.92 -4.25 14.01
C ALA A 19 -5.81 -3.22 13.78
N TRP A 20 -6.13 -1.93 13.93
CA TRP A 20 -5.13 -0.87 13.94
C TRP A 20 -4.41 -0.84 15.28
N MET A 21 -3.08 -0.99 15.26
CA MET A 21 -2.23 -1.06 16.44
C MET A 21 -1.57 0.27 16.80
N GLY A 22 -1.79 1.31 15.99
CA GLY A 22 -1.17 2.61 16.15
C GLY A 22 -0.21 2.96 15.01
N VAL A 23 0.74 3.82 15.31
CA VAL A 23 1.77 4.28 14.37
C VAL A 23 3.15 3.99 14.95
N GLU A 24 4.02 3.41 14.13
CA GLU A 24 5.40 3.04 14.51
C GLU A 24 6.40 3.59 13.48
N PRO A 25 7.63 3.95 13.88
CA PRO A 25 8.69 4.28 12.92
C PRO A 25 9.01 3.07 12.04
N ALA A 26 9.16 3.29 10.73
CA ALA A 26 9.41 2.18 9.80
C ALA A 26 10.72 1.44 10.13
N GLY A 27 11.76 2.15 10.57
CA GLY A 27 13.02 1.53 10.98
C GLY A 27 12.87 0.48 12.06
N GLU A 28 12.08 0.80 13.10
CA GLU A 28 11.81 -0.12 14.22
C GLU A 28 10.87 -1.25 13.79
N PHE A 29 9.77 -0.90 13.11
CA PHE A 29 8.75 -1.86 12.72
C PHE A 29 9.25 -2.90 11.71
N LEU A 30 10.04 -2.47 10.71
CA LEU A 30 10.53 -3.33 9.63
C LEU A 30 11.94 -3.87 9.88
N GLY A 31 12.64 -3.42 10.92
CA GLY A 31 14.03 -3.78 11.20
C GLY A 31 14.98 -3.26 10.11
N LEU A 32 14.80 -2.02 9.64
CA LEU A 32 15.67 -1.45 8.62
C LEU A 32 17.01 -1.06 9.22
N GLU A 33 18.09 -1.71 8.77
CA GLU A 33 19.44 -1.44 9.22
C GLU A 33 20.25 -0.68 8.15
N GLY A 34 20.93 0.38 8.57
CA GLY A 34 21.75 1.22 7.70
C GLY A 34 20.89 2.17 6.84
N ARG A 35 21.43 2.54 5.67
CA ARG A 35 20.75 3.43 4.74
C ARG A 35 19.91 2.61 3.75
N VAL A 36 18.62 2.57 3.98
CA VAL A 36 17.64 1.82 3.15
C VAL A 36 16.51 2.74 2.75
N VAL A 37 16.15 2.70 1.47
CA VAL A 37 14.93 3.31 0.95
C VAL A 37 14.11 2.21 0.29
N LEU A 38 12.88 2.05 0.76
CA LEU A 38 11.92 1.15 0.12
C LEU A 38 11.14 1.91 -0.95
N HIS A 39 10.71 1.18 -2.00
CA HIS A 39 9.87 1.69 -3.07
C HIS A 39 8.74 0.73 -3.44
N ALA A 40 7.73 1.21 -4.16
CA ALA A 40 6.65 0.38 -4.66
C ALA A 40 7.09 -0.51 -5.83
N GLY A 41 6.41 -1.65 -5.96
CA GLY A 41 6.59 -2.61 -7.07
C GLY A 41 7.78 -3.55 -6.91
N PRO A 42 8.04 -4.34 -7.95
CA PRO A 42 9.18 -5.28 -7.97
C PRO A 42 10.52 -4.55 -7.88
N PRO A 43 11.57 -5.22 -7.38
CA PRO A 43 12.91 -4.65 -7.30
C PRO A 43 13.40 -4.10 -8.65
N ILE A 44 13.99 -2.91 -8.64
CA ILE A 44 14.52 -2.25 -9.82
C ILE A 44 15.78 -1.46 -9.45
N ALA A 45 16.79 -1.47 -10.34
CA ALA A 45 18.01 -0.70 -10.12
C ALA A 45 17.72 0.81 -10.20
N PHE A 46 18.39 1.63 -9.37
CA PHE A 46 18.21 3.09 -9.36
C PHE A 46 18.32 3.71 -10.75
N ALA A 47 19.25 3.24 -11.57
CA ALA A 47 19.48 3.75 -12.94
C ALA A 47 18.28 3.48 -13.89
N GLU A 48 17.49 2.44 -13.63
CA GLU A 48 16.37 1.98 -14.47
C GLU A 48 15.02 2.54 -14.00
N MET A 49 14.98 3.20 -12.85
CA MET A 49 13.76 3.76 -12.29
C MET A 49 13.14 4.84 -13.15
N CYS A 50 11.81 4.93 -13.14
CA CYS A 50 11.10 6.06 -13.74
C CYS A 50 11.47 7.38 -13.02
N PRO A 51 11.29 8.54 -13.69
CA PRO A 51 11.71 9.84 -13.14
C PRO A 51 11.16 10.14 -11.76
N LEU A 52 9.91 9.76 -11.49
CA LEU A 52 9.26 9.98 -10.20
C LEU A 52 9.91 9.17 -9.08
N HIS A 53 10.21 7.88 -9.31
CA HIS A 53 10.93 7.06 -8.34
C HIS A 53 12.35 7.58 -8.10
N ARG A 54 13.11 7.91 -9.16
CA ARG A 54 14.46 8.48 -9.01
C ARG A 54 14.46 9.71 -8.12
N ARG A 55 13.53 10.65 -8.37
CA ARG A 55 13.36 11.85 -7.53
C ARG A 55 12.99 11.48 -6.08
N GLY A 56 12.12 10.50 -5.90
CA GLY A 56 11.75 10.00 -4.57
C GLY A 56 12.94 9.45 -3.79
N MET A 57 13.84 8.70 -4.45
CA MET A 57 15.08 8.19 -3.83
C MET A 57 16.00 9.33 -3.38
N VAL A 58 16.20 10.33 -4.23
CA VAL A 58 17.00 11.53 -3.91
C VAL A 58 16.39 12.27 -2.71
N ASN A 59 15.09 12.50 -2.74
CA ASN A 59 14.37 13.17 -1.66
C ASN A 59 14.40 12.38 -0.34
N ALA A 60 14.42 11.06 -0.40
CA ALA A 60 14.62 10.21 0.78
C ALA A 60 16.00 10.44 1.42
N CYS A 61 17.04 10.64 0.62
CA CYS A 61 18.37 10.99 1.14
C CYS A 61 18.39 12.34 1.85
N PHE A 62 17.62 13.32 1.37
CA PHE A 62 17.46 14.61 2.06
C PHE A 62 16.69 14.48 3.35
N MET A 63 15.60 13.71 3.35
CA MET A 63 14.76 13.50 4.52
C MET A 63 15.52 12.84 5.68
N GLU A 64 16.38 11.89 5.36
CA GLU A 64 17.23 11.19 6.36
C GLU A 64 18.56 11.93 6.64
N GLY A 65 18.81 13.07 5.98
CA GLY A 65 20.05 13.83 6.17
C GLY A 65 21.31 13.15 5.65
N TRP A 66 21.18 12.18 4.73
CA TRP A 66 22.32 11.46 4.15
C TRP A 66 23.04 12.26 3.07
N ALA A 67 22.34 13.20 2.43
CA ALA A 67 22.88 14.11 1.44
C ALA A 67 22.32 15.52 1.62
N LYS A 68 23.05 16.52 1.14
CA LYS A 68 22.65 17.94 1.15
C LYS A 68 22.38 18.48 -0.27
N THR A 69 22.88 17.80 -1.28
CA THR A 69 22.67 18.15 -2.70
C THR A 69 22.21 16.94 -3.49
N GLU A 70 21.61 17.20 -4.66
CA GLU A 70 21.16 16.15 -5.57
C GLU A 70 22.33 15.28 -6.05
N GLU A 71 23.45 15.90 -6.36
CA GLU A 71 24.67 15.20 -6.81
C GLU A 71 25.21 14.24 -5.72
N GLU A 72 25.20 14.68 -4.46
CA GLU A 72 25.58 13.82 -3.34
C GLU A 72 24.63 12.63 -3.20
N ALA A 73 23.31 12.86 -3.26
CA ALA A 73 22.30 11.82 -3.15
C ALA A 73 22.43 10.80 -4.28
N VAL A 74 22.52 11.27 -5.54
CA VAL A 74 22.70 10.42 -6.72
C VAL A 74 23.96 9.58 -6.59
N ALA A 75 25.08 10.18 -6.18
CA ALA A 75 26.35 9.47 -5.99
C ALA A 75 26.25 8.36 -4.93
N LEU A 76 25.54 8.58 -3.82
CA LEU A 76 25.29 7.56 -2.80
C LEU A 76 24.45 6.39 -3.33
N LEU A 77 23.40 6.69 -4.10
CA LEU A 77 22.50 5.70 -4.70
C LEU A 77 23.22 4.88 -5.79
N GLU A 78 23.98 5.52 -6.67
CA GLU A 78 24.73 4.84 -7.75
C GLU A 78 25.87 3.96 -7.23
N ARG A 79 26.49 4.32 -6.11
CA ARG A 79 27.53 3.49 -5.45
C ARG A 79 26.95 2.38 -4.58
N GLY A 80 25.62 2.32 -4.42
CA GLY A 80 24.95 1.35 -3.53
C GLY A 80 25.20 1.58 -2.03
N GLU A 81 25.65 2.78 -1.65
CA GLU A 81 25.79 3.17 -0.24
C GLU A 81 24.44 3.44 0.43
N VAL A 82 23.41 3.64 -0.37
CA VAL A 82 21.99 3.59 -0.01
C VAL A 82 21.38 2.40 -0.74
N ARG A 83 20.89 1.43 0.01
CA ARG A 83 20.19 0.27 -0.55
C ARG A 83 18.78 0.68 -0.97
N VAL A 84 18.37 0.21 -2.12
CA VAL A 84 17.05 0.48 -2.70
C VAL A 84 16.34 -0.86 -2.84
N GLU A 85 15.21 -1.04 -2.14
CA GLU A 85 14.55 -2.33 -2.01
C GLU A 85 13.03 -2.21 -2.18
N SER A 86 12.36 -3.32 -2.55
CA SER A 86 10.91 -3.34 -2.70
C SER A 86 10.21 -3.34 -1.33
N ALA A 87 9.23 -2.45 -1.15
CA ALA A 87 8.42 -2.40 0.08
C ALA A 87 7.70 -3.72 0.36
N MET A 88 7.27 -4.43 -0.69
CA MET A 88 6.57 -5.71 -0.57
C MET A 88 7.51 -6.89 -0.27
N ASP A 89 8.83 -6.70 -0.19
CA ASP A 89 9.75 -7.68 0.36
C ASP A 89 9.79 -7.61 1.89
N TYR A 90 9.21 -6.57 2.45
CA TYR A 90 8.99 -6.35 3.87
C TYR A 90 7.51 -6.45 4.24
N ALA A 91 7.21 -6.32 5.52
CA ALA A 91 5.83 -6.27 6.03
C ALA A 91 5.21 -4.86 5.86
N THR A 92 5.34 -4.27 4.66
CA THR A 92 4.79 -2.95 4.37
C THR A 92 4.21 -2.88 2.96
N VAL A 93 3.50 -1.80 2.66
CA VAL A 93 2.89 -1.54 1.36
C VAL A 93 3.37 -0.18 0.86
N GLY A 94 3.93 -0.18 -0.33
CA GLY A 94 4.34 1.03 -1.05
C GLY A 94 3.18 1.66 -1.81
N SER A 95 2.27 2.37 -1.14
CA SER A 95 1.20 3.11 -1.81
C SER A 95 1.78 4.28 -2.63
N GLY A 96 1.30 4.50 -3.85
CA GLY A 96 1.91 5.49 -4.75
C GLY A 96 3.36 5.16 -5.08
N THR A 97 4.30 6.09 -4.91
CA THR A 97 5.75 5.82 -5.11
C THR A 97 6.31 4.85 -4.07
N GLY A 98 5.64 4.74 -2.91
CA GLY A 98 6.03 3.82 -1.85
C GLY A 98 7.34 4.14 -1.16
N ILE A 99 7.80 5.39 -1.20
CA ILE A 99 9.06 5.81 -0.57
C ILE A 99 8.94 5.71 0.95
N VAL A 100 9.65 4.74 1.53
CA VAL A 100 9.70 4.50 2.97
C VAL A 100 11.16 4.41 3.40
N THR A 101 11.53 5.21 4.40
CA THR A 101 12.83 5.17 5.07
C THR A 101 12.62 4.95 6.57
N ALA A 102 13.68 4.78 7.33
CA ALA A 102 13.59 4.44 8.76
C ALA A 102 12.79 5.43 9.60
N SER A 103 12.80 6.73 9.26
CA SER A 103 12.11 7.77 10.02
C SER A 103 10.63 7.91 9.68
N VAL A 104 10.16 7.31 8.57
CA VAL A 104 8.75 7.41 8.13
C VAL A 104 7.82 6.74 9.12
N PRO A 105 6.75 7.43 9.59
CA PRO A 105 5.72 6.80 10.40
C PRO A 105 4.90 5.81 9.56
N LEU A 106 4.67 4.62 10.09
CA LEU A 106 3.78 3.63 9.50
C LEU A 106 2.55 3.43 10.38
N VAL A 107 1.39 3.52 9.77
CA VAL A 107 0.14 2.98 10.32
C VAL A 107 0.26 1.47 10.31
N VAL A 108 0.19 0.85 11.47
CA VAL A 108 0.38 -0.60 11.63
C VAL A 108 -0.95 -1.30 11.84
N ILE A 109 -1.26 -2.26 10.97
CA ILE A 109 -2.41 -3.14 11.08
C ILE A 109 -1.92 -4.55 11.41
N GLU A 110 -2.55 -5.18 12.40
CA GLU A 110 -2.32 -6.58 12.77
C GLU A 110 -3.53 -7.43 12.42
N ASP A 111 -3.30 -8.59 11.85
CA ASP A 111 -4.28 -9.66 11.83
C ASP A 111 -4.22 -10.41 13.16
N ARG A 112 -5.15 -10.16 14.08
CA ARG A 112 -5.18 -10.71 15.43
C ARG A 112 -5.32 -12.24 15.50
N ARG A 113 -5.71 -12.88 14.38
CA ARG A 113 -5.79 -14.35 14.32
C ARG A 113 -4.44 -15.00 14.08
N THR A 114 -3.58 -14.33 13.34
CA THR A 114 -2.28 -14.88 12.92
C THR A 114 -1.09 -14.18 13.56
N GLY A 115 -1.32 -13.00 14.16
CA GLY A 115 -0.27 -12.11 14.66
C GLY A 115 0.56 -11.45 13.54
N LYS A 116 0.18 -11.64 12.26
CA LYS A 116 0.87 -11.00 11.15
C LYS A 116 0.55 -9.51 11.12
N ARG A 117 1.58 -8.69 11.00
CA ARG A 117 1.49 -7.24 11.01
C ARG A 117 1.95 -6.67 9.68
N ALA A 118 1.35 -5.58 9.23
CA ALA A 118 1.79 -4.84 8.06
C ALA A 118 1.65 -3.34 8.28
N GLY A 119 2.60 -2.60 7.72
CA GLY A 119 2.64 -1.15 7.80
C GLY A 119 2.29 -0.49 6.46
N VAL A 120 1.82 0.74 6.54
CA VAL A 120 1.67 1.65 5.40
C VAL A 120 1.82 3.08 5.91
N PHE A 121 2.43 3.96 5.12
CA PHE A 121 2.50 5.36 5.54
C PHE A 121 1.11 6.01 5.54
N PRO A 122 0.85 7.02 6.41
CA PRO A 122 -0.42 7.74 6.44
C PRO A 122 -0.63 8.52 5.14
N ALA A 123 -1.87 8.50 4.61
CA ALA A 123 -2.19 9.14 3.34
C ALA A 123 -2.31 10.68 3.41
N GLU A 124 -2.46 11.22 4.60
CA GLU A 124 -2.53 12.67 4.85
C GLU A 124 -1.67 13.08 6.03
N GLY A 125 -1.07 14.26 5.91
CA GLY A 125 -0.40 14.94 6.98
C GLY A 125 -1.30 15.96 7.70
N ARG A 126 -0.69 16.84 8.49
CA ARG A 126 -1.36 17.87 9.25
C ARG A 126 -2.10 18.85 8.31
N PHE A 127 -3.41 19.02 8.54
CA PHE A 127 -4.25 19.99 7.80
C PHE A 127 -4.13 19.88 6.27
N GLY A 128 -4.07 18.68 5.73
CA GLY A 128 -3.92 18.45 4.29
C GLY A 128 -2.50 18.71 3.76
N GLY A 129 -1.52 18.93 4.65
CA GLY A 129 -0.11 19.09 4.28
C GLY A 129 0.44 17.84 3.62
N GLY A 130 1.38 18.02 2.70
CA GLY A 130 1.97 16.96 1.90
C GLY A 130 2.46 15.75 2.69
N PHE A 131 2.41 14.61 2.07
CA PHE A 131 2.95 13.36 2.58
C PHE A 131 3.97 12.75 1.59
N CYS A 132 4.77 11.82 2.06
CA CYS A 132 5.86 11.25 1.24
C CYS A 132 5.40 10.28 0.13
N GLY A 133 4.10 10.06 -0.03
CA GLY A 133 3.53 9.09 -0.96
C GLY A 133 3.85 9.29 -2.42
N TRP A 134 4.26 10.51 -2.82
CA TRP A 134 4.68 10.83 -4.19
C TRP A 134 6.19 11.09 -4.30
N GLY A 135 6.97 10.67 -3.32
CA GLY A 135 8.41 10.91 -3.29
C GLY A 135 8.78 12.39 -3.19
N VAL A 136 7.88 13.23 -2.67
CA VAL A 136 8.14 14.66 -2.46
C VAL A 136 8.82 14.88 -1.11
N TYR A 137 9.65 15.91 -1.04
CA TYR A 137 10.33 16.33 0.18
C TYR A 137 10.27 17.85 0.32
N SER A 138 10.01 18.27 1.55
CA SER A 138 10.33 19.61 2.05
C SER A 138 10.59 19.51 3.54
N PRO A 139 11.25 20.51 4.16
CA PRO A 139 11.42 20.55 5.61
C PRO A 139 10.07 20.47 6.37
N GLU A 140 9.01 21.07 5.82
CA GLU A 140 7.67 21.04 6.40
C GLU A 140 7.07 19.63 6.36
N ILE A 141 7.25 18.88 5.26
CA ILE A 141 6.82 17.48 5.15
C ILE A 141 7.55 16.63 6.18
N ALA A 142 8.88 16.77 6.29
CA ALA A 142 9.67 16.04 7.27
C ALA A 142 9.23 16.35 8.71
N ALA A 143 9.03 17.63 9.03
CA ALA A 143 8.55 18.07 10.35
C ALA A 143 7.14 17.53 10.65
N ASN A 144 6.26 17.51 9.64
CA ASN A 144 4.92 16.96 9.77
C ASN A 144 4.92 15.45 10.05
N LEU A 145 5.77 14.69 9.36
CA LEU A 145 5.92 13.24 9.61
C LEU A 145 6.47 12.97 11.00
N ALA A 146 7.45 13.76 11.45
CA ALA A 146 7.99 13.66 12.80
C ALA A 146 6.92 13.98 13.86
N TRP A 147 6.16 15.05 13.68
CA TRP A 147 5.05 15.40 14.57
C TRP A 147 3.96 14.29 14.62
N MET A 148 3.59 13.71 13.48
CA MET A 148 2.64 12.59 13.44
C MET A 148 3.16 11.39 14.25
N ARG A 149 4.46 11.06 14.11
CA ARG A 149 5.09 9.93 14.78
C ARG A 149 5.22 10.14 16.28
N ASP A 150 5.79 11.27 16.68
CA ASP A 150 6.32 11.49 18.03
C ASP A 150 5.30 12.14 18.97
N GLU A 151 4.40 12.97 18.44
CA GLU A 151 3.47 13.77 19.23
C GLU A 151 2.01 13.34 19.02
N LEU A 152 1.53 13.32 17.76
CA LEU A 152 0.11 13.08 17.49
C LEU A 152 -0.31 11.65 17.81
N PHE A 153 0.38 10.66 17.23
CA PHE A 153 -0.06 9.27 17.34
C PHE A 153 0.63 8.46 18.46
N ALA A 154 1.66 8.97 19.10
CA ALA A 154 2.33 8.25 20.19
C ALA A 154 1.38 7.94 21.37
N PRO A 155 0.53 8.88 21.86
CA PRO A 155 -0.42 8.58 22.95
C PRO A 155 -1.46 7.54 22.57
N ILE A 156 -2.10 7.68 21.39
CA ILE A 156 -3.13 6.72 20.98
C ILE A 156 -2.53 5.35 20.67
N THR A 157 -1.30 5.27 20.20
CA THR A 157 -0.59 3.99 20.00
C THR A 157 -0.46 3.21 21.31
N ARG A 158 -0.17 3.89 22.43
CA ARG A 158 -0.15 3.25 23.76
C ARG A 158 -1.54 2.74 24.16
N VAL A 159 -2.56 3.58 24.02
CA VAL A 159 -3.96 3.20 24.33
C VAL A 159 -4.43 2.00 23.49
N LEU A 160 -4.07 1.96 22.21
CA LEU A 160 -4.45 0.87 21.31
C LEU A 160 -3.73 -0.43 21.68
N ARG A 161 -2.43 -0.39 22.00
CA ARG A 161 -1.68 -1.57 22.44
C ARG A 161 -2.29 -2.18 23.69
N ASP A 162 -2.65 -1.37 24.68
CA ASP A 162 -3.29 -1.82 25.93
C ASP A 162 -4.68 -2.42 25.69
N ALA A 163 -5.38 -1.94 24.65
CA ALA A 163 -6.71 -2.43 24.27
C ALA A 163 -6.69 -3.65 23.34
N GLY A 164 -5.52 -4.10 22.89
CA GLY A 164 -5.42 -5.17 21.88
C GLY A 164 -5.80 -4.72 20.47
N GLY A 165 -5.59 -3.43 20.17
CA GLY A 165 -5.86 -2.78 18.88
C GLY A 165 -7.28 -2.23 18.73
N PHE A 166 -7.45 -1.38 17.71
CA PHE A 166 -8.75 -0.87 17.30
C PHE A 166 -9.33 -1.78 16.21
N PRO A 167 -10.48 -2.46 16.44
CA PRO A 167 -11.01 -3.44 15.52
C PRO A 167 -11.50 -2.82 14.21
N LEU A 168 -11.12 -3.39 13.07
CA LEU A 168 -11.45 -2.86 11.74
C LEU A 168 -12.39 -3.76 10.93
N ARG A 169 -12.52 -5.04 11.29
CA ARG A 169 -13.26 -6.03 10.48
C ARG A 169 -14.70 -5.60 10.18
N ASP A 170 -15.45 -5.23 11.22
CA ASP A 170 -16.86 -4.84 11.07
C ASP A 170 -17.00 -3.49 10.39
N LEU A 171 -16.04 -2.56 10.61
CA LEU A 171 -16.02 -1.28 9.91
C LEU A 171 -15.78 -1.45 8.41
N PHE A 172 -14.84 -2.31 8.01
CA PHE A 172 -14.64 -2.64 6.59
C PHE A 172 -15.89 -3.28 5.97
N ALA A 173 -16.52 -4.23 6.68
CA ALA A 173 -17.74 -4.87 6.20
C ALA A 173 -18.88 -3.87 6.02
N GLU A 174 -19.05 -2.93 6.94
CA GLU A 174 -20.06 -1.87 6.83
C GLU A 174 -19.73 -0.88 5.73
N ALA A 175 -18.46 -0.44 5.62
CA ALA A 175 -18.02 0.46 4.57
C ALA A 175 -18.27 -0.14 3.16
N ILE A 176 -18.03 -1.43 2.97
CA ILE A 176 -18.34 -2.14 1.73
C ILE A 176 -19.86 -2.13 1.45
N ARG A 177 -20.70 -2.37 2.46
CA ARG A 177 -22.17 -2.27 2.30
C ARG A 177 -22.62 -0.85 1.93
N MET A 178 -21.87 0.17 2.35
CA MET A 178 -22.15 1.58 2.02
C MET A 178 -21.57 2.02 0.67
N GLY A 179 -20.84 1.15 -0.03
CA GLY A 179 -20.34 1.41 -1.39
C GLY A 179 -18.84 1.61 -1.53
N ASP A 180 -18.07 1.52 -0.44
CA ASP A 180 -16.60 1.51 -0.53
C ASP A 180 -16.10 0.20 -1.14
N GLU A 181 -15.00 0.26 -1.88
CA GLU A 181 -14.29 -0.92 -2.40
C GLU A 181 -12.93 -1.13 -1.73
N LEU A 182 -12.55 -0.22 -0.84
CA LEU A 182 -11.36 -0.25 0.02
C LEU A 182 -10.01 -0.15 -0.72
N HIS A 183 -10.03 0.29 -1.98
CA HIS A 183 -8.84 0.66 -2.73
C HIS A 183 -8.89 2.14 -3.14
N SER A 184 -9.77 2.52 -4.05
CA SER A 184 -9.90 3.89 -4.55
C SER A 184 -11.06 4.63 -3.91
N SER A 185 -12.14 3.94 -3.54
CA SER A 185 -13.32 4.48 -2.85
C SER A 185 -13.30 4.07 -1.39
N GLN A 186 -13.12 5.04 -0.49
CA GLN A 186 -12.91 4.83 0.96
C GLN A 186 -13.56 5.93 1.80
N LYS A 187 -14.70 6.47 1.36
CA LYS A 187 -15.38 7.55 2.08
C LYS A 187 -16.16 7.04 3.29
N ALA A 188 -16.79 5.87 3.15
CA ALA A 188 -17.57 5.29 4.23
C ALA A 188 -16.67 4.82 5.38
N ILE A 189 -15.54 4.16 5.09
CA ILE A 189 -14.63 3.71 6.15
C ILE A 189 -14.06 4.90 6.93
N ASP A 190 -13.76 6.02 6.26
CA ASP A 190 -13.22 7.22 6.91
C ASP A 190 -14.25 7.82 7.90
N ALA A 191 -15.51 7.94 7.47
CA ALA A 191 -16.59 8.45 8.32
C ALA A 191 -16.91 7.51 9.51
N LEU A 192 -16.95 6.20 9.26
CA LEU A 192 -17.19 5.18 10.30
C LEU A 192 -16.05 5.16 11.32
N PHE A 193 -14.81 5.20 10.84
CA PHE A 193 -13.62 5.23 11.69
C PHE A 193 -13.59 6.49 12.57
N THR A 194 -13.78 7.67 11.99
CA THR A 194 -13.76 8.95 12.72
C THR A 194 -14.74 8.93 13.90
N ARG A 195 -15.92 8.35 13.72
CA ARG A 195 -16.90 8.18 14.80
C ARG A 195 -16.46 7.12 15.83
N ALA A 196 -15.97 5.99 15.36
CA ALA A 196 -15.69 4.84 16.22
C ALA A 196 -14.39 5.01 17.05
N VAL A 197 -13.45 5.84 16.59
CA VAL A 197 -12.17 6.08 17.29
C VAL A 197 -12.28 7.02 18.49
N ILE A 198 -13.35 7.81 18.59
CA ILE A 198 -13.56 8.81 19.67
C ILE A 198 -13.33 8.23 21.07
N PRO A 199 -13.88 7.06 21.47
CA PRO A 199 -13.68 6.51 22.81
C PRO A 199 -12.22 6.18 23.12
N TYR A 200 -11.39 5.92 22.12
CA TYR A 200 -9.95 5.67 22.26
C TYR A 200 -9.19 7.00 22.35
N ALA A 201 -9.51 7.96 21.49
CA ALA A 201 -8.89 9.28 21.49
C ALA A 201 -9.09 10.00 22.83
N LEU A 202 -10.29 9.93 23.41
CA LEU A 202 -10.63 10.52 24.72
C LEU A 202 -9.83 9.96 25.91
N LYS A 203 -9.12 8.84 25.74
CA LYS A 203 -8.22 8.29 26.75
C LYS A 203 -6.80 8.84 26.66
N CYS A 204 -6.51 9.62 25.62
CA CYS A 204 -5.19 10.15 25.35
C CYS A 204 -5.02 11.53 26.01
N GLU A 205 -3.79 11.83 26.43
CA GLU A 205 -3.41 13.13 26.98
C GLU A 205 -3.55 14.30 25.99
N ASN A 206 -3.47 13.98 24.67
CA ASN A 206 -3.63 14.90 23.55
C ASN A 206 -4.95 14.71 22.80
N ALA A 207 -6.03 14.36 23.50
CA ALA A 207 -7.33 14.04 22.90
C ALA A 207 -7.84 15.11 21.95
N ASP A 208 -7.68 16.40 22.31
CA ASP A 208 -8.14 17.52 21.49
C ASP A 208 -7.41 17.58 20.14
N ASP A 209 -6.09 17.38 20.11
CA ASP A 209 -5.31 17.36 18.89
C ASP A 209 -5.67 16.16 17.99
N LEU A 210 -5.86 14.97 18.58
CA LEU A 210 -6.31 13.78 17.86
C LEU A 210 -7.69 13.97 17.25
N LEU A 211 -8.64 14.48 18.02
CA LEU A 211 -10.00 14.71 17.54
C LEU A 211 -10.03 15.80 16.47
N ALA A 212 -9.27 16.88 16.64
CA ALA A 212 -9.13 17.93 15.62
C ALA A 212 -8.50 17.38 14.33
N TYR A 213 -7.48 16.51 14.43
CA TYR A 213 -6.88 15.85 13.29
C TYR A 213 -7.90 14.97 12.56
N PHE A 214 -8.57 14.03 13.27
CA PHE A 214 -9.56 13.15 12.65
C PHE A 214 -10.77 13.89 12.07
N ALA A 215 -11.15 15.03 12.63
CA ALA A 215 -12.19 15.88 12.07
C ALA A 215 -11.75 16.65 10.81
N SER A 216 -10.46 16.96 10.68
CA SER A 216 -9.91 17.74 9.56
C SER A 216 -9.44 16.87 8.38
N THR A 217 -9.06 15.62 8.63
CA THR A 217 -8.63 14.68 7.58
C THR A 217 -9.85 13.99 6.96
N ASN A 218 -9.72 13.60 5.70
CA ASN A 218 -10.71 12.76 5.02
C ASN A 218 -10.08 11.57 4.28
N ARG A 219 -8.80 11.30 4.56
CA ARG A 219 -8.00 10.27 3.89
C ARG A 219 -7.08 9.49 4.84
N PHE A 220 -7.17 9.72 6.15
CA PHE A 220 -6.29 9.01 7.10
C PHE A 220 -6.42 7.49 6.96
N THR A 221 -7.65 6.99 6.80
CA THR A 221 -7.93 5.56 6.62
C THR A 221 -7.70 5.05 5.20
N HIS A 222 -7.29 5.94 4.26
CA HIS A 222 -7.20 5.60 2.83
C HIS A 222 -6.33 4.38 2.55
N ASN A 223 -5.26 4.19 3.30
CA ASN A 223 -4.33 3.06 3.13
C ASN A 223 -4.61 1.89 4.09
N PHE A 224 -5.61 1.97 4.98
CA PHE A 224 -5.91 0.91 5.95
C PHE A 224 -6.27 -0.42 5.28
N GLY A 225 -7.06 -0.36 4.20
CA GLY A 225 -7.43 -1.53 3.42
C GLY A 225 -6.21 -2.25 2.81
N GLN A 226 -5.21 -1.49 2.39
CA GLN A 226 -3.96 -2.01 1.83
C GLN A 226 -3.13 -2.72 2.92
N ALA A 227 -2.91 -2.08 4.08
CA ALA A 227 -2.18 -2.70 5.19
C ALA A 227 -2.90 -3.94 5.74
N ALA A 228 -4.24 -3.87 5.89
CA ALA A 228 -5.05 -5.01 6.30
C ALA A 228 -4.99 -6.17 5.28
N SER A 229 -4.95 -5.86 4.00
CA SER A 229 -4.76 -6.86 2.94
C SER A 229 -3.37 -7.50 3.03
N ARG A 230 -2.32 -6.69 3.20
CA ARG A 230 -0.95 -7.21 3.35
C ARG A 230 -0.81 -8.09 4.58
N ALA A 231 -1.33 -7.69 5.74
CA ALA A 231 -1.28 -8.49 6.97
C ALA A 231 -1.95 -9.86 6.79
N ALA A 232 -3.14 -9.89 6.18
CA ALA A 232 -3.84 -11.14 5.89
C ALA A 232 -3.08 -12.03 4.88
N LEU A 233 -2.56 -11.42 3.80
CA LEU A 233 -1.86 -12.14 2.73
C LEU A 233 -0.49 -12.66 3.15
N LEU A 234 0.16 -12.06 4.14
CA LEU A 234 1.39 -12.61 4.74
C LEU A 234 1.18 -14.02 5.31
N SER A 235 0.00 -14.30 5.89
CA SER A 235 -0.33 -15.63 6.38
C SER A 235 -0.58 -16.64 5.26
N ALA A 236 -1.20 -16.17 4.16
CA ALA A 236 -1.43 -16.99 2.97
C ALA A 236 -0.13 -17.23 2.17
N GLN A 237 0.82 -16.28 2.22
CA GLN A 237 2.12 -16.39 1.54
C GLN A 237 2.92 -17.61 1.98
N GLU A 238 2.72 -18.09 3.22
CA GLU A 238 3.43 -19.26 3.79
C GLU A 238 2.84 -20.60 3.36
N VAL A 239 1.71 -20.62 2.62
CA VAL A 239 1.04 -21.90 2.25
C VAL A 239 1.69 -22.48 1.02
N GLU A 240 2.52 -23.51 1.22
CA GLU A 240 3.17 -24.24 0.15
C GLU A 240 2.15 -24.94 -0.77
N GLY A 241 2.44 -24.96 -2.07
CA GLY A 241 1.57 -25.58 -3.08
C GLY A 241 0.30 -24.79 -3.43
N ALA A 242 0.12 -23.62 -2.85
CA ALA A 242 -0.94 -22.71 -3.27
C ALA A 242 -0.52 -21.90 -4.51
N SER A 243 -1.49 -21.64 -5.40
CA SER A 243 -1.32 -20.85 -6.63
C SER A 243 -1.98 -19.46 -6.55
N LEU A 244 -2.23 -18.99 -5.34
CA LEU A 244 -2.88 -17.70 -5.12
C LEU A 244 -1.87 -16.54 -5.13
N VAL A 245 -2.26 -15.42 -5.76
CA VAL A 245 -1.47 -14.19 -5.74
C VAL A 245 -1.55 -13.56 -4.36
N VAL A 246 -0.41 -13.30 -3.73
CA VAL A 246 -0.29 -12.77 -2.36
C VAL A 246 0.36 -11.40 -2.27
N ALA A 247 0.89 -10.90 -3.38
CA ALA A 247 1.36 -9.53 -3.54
C ALA A 247 1.29 -9.14 -5.01
N ALA A 248 1.04 -7.87 -5.27
CA ALA A 248 1.07 -7.30 -6.61
C ALA A 248 1.35 -5.79 -6.52
N GLY A 249 2.13 -5.28 -7.45
CA GLY A 249 2.47 -3.86 -7.50
C GLY A 249 3.31 -3.50 -8.71
N GLY A 250 3.45 -2.21 -8.97
CA GLY A 250 4.27 -1.68 -10.06
C GLY A 250 5.18 -0.56 -9.61
N ASN A 251 6.31 -0.42 -10.32
CA ASN A 251 7.32 0.60 -10.06
C ASN A 251 7.37 1.71 -11.15
N GLY A 252 6.32 1.75 -12.00
CA GLY A 252 6.26 2.69 -13.11
C GLY A 252 7.02 2.25 -14.37
N VAL A 253 7.74 1.13 -14.31
CA VAL A 253 8.44 0.46 -15.42
C VAL A 253 7.95 -0.98 -15.53
N GLU A 254 8.03 -1.73 -14.46
CA GLU A 254 7.56 -3.09 -14.34
C GLU A 254 6.40 -3.20 -13.36
N TYR A 255 5.50 -4.11 -13.65
CA TYR A 255 4.48 -4.64 -12.76
C TYR A 255 4.83 -6.08 -12.39
N GLY A 256 4.61 -6.48 -11.15
CA GLY A 256 4.91 -7.82 -10.73
C GLY A 256 3.88 -8.39 -9.76
N ILE A 257 3.90 -9.71 -9.67
CA ILE A 257 3.11 -10.49 -8.69
C ILE A 257 4.02 -11.43 -7.89
N LYS A 258 3.61 -11.74 -6.65
CA LYS A 258 4.15 -12.84 -5.86
C LYS A 258 3.08 -13.88 -5.61
N VAL A 259 3.49 -15.13 -5.48
CA VAL A 259 2.60 -16.29 -5.34
C VAL A 259 2.85 -16.98 -4.01
N ALA A 260 1.81 -17.47 -3.38
CA ALA A 260 1.90 -18.23 -2.14
C ALA A 260 2.85 -19.43 -2.27
N GLY A 261 3.60 -19.72 -1.20
CA GLY A 261 4.56 -20.82 -1.14
C GLY A 261 5.85 -20.61 -1.93
N ARG A 262 6.05 -19.45 -2.60
CA ARG A 262 7.22 -19.18 -3.45
C ARG A 262 8.17 -18.12 -2.90
N GLY A 263 8.09 -17.85 -1.61
CA GLY A 263 8.93 -16.86 -0.93
C GLY A 263 8.78 -15.45 -1.48
N ASN A 264 9.91 -14.75 -1.67
CA ASN A 264 9.95 -13.36 -2.16
C ASN A 264 10.11 -13.25 -3.69
N ARG A 265 9.88 -14.32 -4.44
CA ARG A 265 10.05 -14.32 -5.89
C ARG A 265 8.99 -13.46 -6.58
N TRP A 266 9.45 -12.52 -7.39
CA TRP A 266 8.63 -11.69 -8.27
C TRP A 266 8.54 -12.28 -9.68
N TYR A 267 7.34 -12.22 -10.28
CA TYR A 267 7.07 -12.54 -11.67
C TYR A 267 6.62 -11.25 -12.35
N THR A 268 7.44 -10.71 -13.25
CA THR A 268 7.29 -9.35 -13.76
C THR A 268 6.92 -9.29 -15.25
N ALA A 269 6.32 -8.17 -15.63
CA ALA A 269 6.02 -7.76 -16.98
C ALA A 269 6.06 -6.22 -17.08
N PRO A 270 6.04 -5.61 -18.27
CA PRO A 270 5.90 -4.16 -18.41
C PRO A 270 4.66 -3.64 -17.65
N SER A 271 4.82 -2.51 -16.95
CA SER A 271 3.77 -1.94 -16.14
C SER A 271 2.61 -1.43 -17.02
N PRO A 272 1.34 -1.77 -16.69
CA PRO A 272 0.18 -1.38 -17.49
C PRO A 272 -0.15 0.09 -17.32
N MET A 273 -0.79 0.69 -18.34
CA MET A 273 -1.39 2.01 -18.22
C MET A 273 -2.76 1.93 -17.55
N ILE A 274 -3.08 2.92 -16.71
CA ILE A 274 -4.41 3.06 -16.11
C ILE A 274 -5.29 3.84 -17.10
N GLU A 275 -6.47 3.32 -17.38
CA GLU A 275 -7.46 3.93 -18.26
C GLU A 275 -8.62 4.49 -17.41
N GLY A 276 -8.98 5.74 -17.66
CA GLY A 276 -10.04 6.42 -16.94
C GLY A 276 -10.12 7.91 -17.24
N PRO A 277 -11.04 8.65 -16.63
CA PRO A 277 -11.15 10.09 -16.81
C PRO A 277 -10.04 10.85 -16.09
N TYR A 278 -9.45 11.82 -16.78
CA TYR A 278 -8.64 12.85 -16.12
C TYR A 278 -9.55 13.82 -15.38
N LEU A 279 -9.23 14.07 -14.11
CA LEU A 279 -10.02 14.90 -13.20
C LEU A 279 -9.30 16.19 -12.79
N VAL A 280 -8.11 16.40 -13.33
CA VAL A 280 -7.28 17.62 -13.13
C VAL A 280 -7.14 18.34 -14.45
N GLU A 281 -7.36 19.66 -14.46
CA GLU A 281 -7.22 20.48 -15.66
C GLU A 281 -5.80 20.41 -16.21
N GLY A 282 -5.67 20.27 -17.53
CA GLY A 282 -4.37 20.15 -18.21
C GLY A 282 -3.73 18.78 -18.13
N ALA A 283 -4.32 17.80 -17.42
CA ALA A 283 -3.82 16.43 -17.41
C ALA A 283 -3.90 15.78 -18.79
N ARG A 284 -2.84 15.08 -19.19
CA ARG A 284 -2.68 14.47 -20.51
C ARG A 284 -2.02 13.11 -20.42
N ARG A 285 -2.36 12.21 -21.37
CA ARG A 285 -1.82 10.85 -21.43
C ARG A 285 -0.29 10.81 -21.55
N GLU A 286 0.30 11.72 -22.28
CA GLU A 286 1.77 11.80 -22.46
C GLU A 286 2.53 12.07 -21.15
N ASN A 287 1.85 12.63 -20.15
CA ASN A 287 2.42 12.90 -18.82
C ASN A 287 2.08 11.80 -17.80
N GLN A 288 1.27 10.83 -18.17
CA GLN A 288 0.87 9.77 -17.26
C GLN A 288 1.95 8.69 -17.17
N LEU A 289 2.33 8.33 -15.93
CA LEU A 289 3.14 7.14 -15.69
C LEU A 289 2.31 5.86 -15.88
N PRO A 290 2.94 4.76 -16.32
CA PRO A 290 2.39 3.43 -16.12
C PRO A 290 2.12 3.18 -14.63
N TRP A 291 1.42 2.08 -14.32
CA TRP A 291 1.07 1.75 -12.93
C TRP A 291 2.27 1.87 -11.99
N ILE A 292 2.12 2.67 -10.95
CA ILE A 292 3.09 2.85 -9.87
C ILE A 292 2.35 2.73 -8.54
N GLY A 293 2.83 1.85 -7.67
CA GLY A 293 2.23 1.58 -6.36
C GLY A 293 1.91 0.11 -6.12
N ASP A 294 1.84 -0.25 -4.85
CA ASP A 294 1.51 -1.60 -4.36
C ASP A 294 0.02 -1.72 -3.96
N SER A 295 -0.77 -0.71 -4.24
CA SER A 295 -2.16 -0.64 -3.79
C SER A 295 -3.05 -1.77 -4.35
N SER A 296 -2.64 -2.41 -5.47
CA SER A 296 -3.28 -3.62 -6.01
C SER A 296 -3.22 -4.85 -5.08
N ILE A 297 -2.54 -4.75 -3.94
CA ILE A 297 -2.64 -5.73 -2.84
C ILE A 297 -4.09 -5.93 -2.35
N THR A 298 -4.94 -4.92 -2.48
CA THR A 298 -6.36 -5.01 -2.13
C THR A 298 -7.10 -5.98 -3.05
N GLU A 299 -6.79 -5.97 -4.35
CA GLU A 299 -7.36 -6.93 -5.31
C GLU A 299 -6.83 -8.34 -5.07
N CYS A 300 -5.59 -8.50 -4.61
CA CYS A 300 -5.07 -9.82 -4.22
C CYS A 300 -5.89 -10.43 -3.07
N ARG A 301 -6.38 -9.61 -2.14
CA ARG A 301 -7.29 -10.04 -1.07
C ARG A 301 -8.72 -10.31 -1.55
N GLY A 302 -9.14 -9.80 -2.69
CA GLY A 302 -10.50 -9.87 -3.21
C GLY A 302 -11.35 -8.61 -2.96
N TRP A 303 -10.71 -7.49 -2.61
CA TRP A 303 -11.29 -6.15 -2.51
C TRP A 303 -11.01 -5.33 -3.77
N GLY A 304 -11.18 -4.02 -3.72
CA GLY A 304 -10.92 -3.14 -4.84
C GLY A 304 -11.79 -3.47 -6.05
N GLY A 305 -11.21 -3.45 -7.23
CA GLY A 305 -11.90 -3.78 -8.49
C GLY A 305 -12.54 -5.16 -8.55
N ARG A 306 -12.31 -6.02 -7.56
CA ARG A 306 -12.93 -7.36 -7.45
C ARG A 306 -14.23 -7.38 -6.66
N ILE A 307 -14.58 -6.31 -5.93
CA ILE A 307 -15.87 -6.19 -5.24
C ILE A 307 -16.95 -5.83 -6.25
N ARG A 308 -17.97 -6.68 -6.41
CA ARG A 308 -19.23 -6.31 -7.04
C ARG A 308 -20.03 -5.43 -6.04
N PRO A 309 -20.63 -4.36 -6.44
CA PRO A 309 -21.26 -3.93 -7.69
C PRO A 309 -20.77 -2.61 -8.26
N ILE A 310 -19.56 -2.17 -7.91
CA ILE A 310 -19.11 -0.81 -8.24
C ILE A 310 -18.70 -0.65 -9.70
N ASN A 311 -18.41 -1.75 -10.39
CA ASN A 311 -18.19 -1.74 -11.84
C ASN A 311 -18.91 -2.92 -12.49
N PRO A 312 -20.14 -2.72 -13.02
CA PRO A 312 -20.91 -3.78 -13.66
C PRO A 312 -20.27 -4.31 -14.95
N ASP A 313 -19.35 -3.55 -15.56
CA ASP A 313 -18.64 -3.93 -16.78
C ASP A 313 -17.41 -4.80 -16.52
N VAL A 314 -17.00 -4.95 -15.27
CA VAL A 314 -15.93 -5.87 -14.90
C VAL A 314 -16.48 -7.29 -14.95
N PRO A 315 -15.97 -8.18 -15.83
CA PRO A 315 -16.31 -9.57 -15.77
C PRO A 315 -16.09 -10.07 -14.34
N SER A 316 -17.09 -10.73 -13.79
CA SER A 316 -17.05 -11.26 -12.42
C SER A 316 -15.98 -12.36 -12.33
N GLY A 317 -14.75 -11.95 -12.20
CA GLY A 317 -13.68 -12.84 -11.80
C GLY A 317 -13.87 -13.21 -10.34
N GLY A 318 -14.74 -14.11 -10.04
CA GLY A 318 -15.03 -14.76 -8.76
C GLY A 318 -14.82 -13.89 -7.49
N ASN A 319 -15.67 -14.02 -6.51
CA ASN A 319 -15.45 -13.48 -5.19
C ASN A 319 -14.22 -14.19 -4.59
N GLY A 320 -13.14 -13.47 -4.33
CA GLY A 320 -11.98 -14.04 -3.65
C GLY A 320 -10.64 -13.70 -4.27
N MET A 321 -9.62 -14.38 -3.80
CA MET A 321 -8.23 -14.21 -4.20
C MET A 321 -8.01 -14.59 -5.68
N ILE A 322 -6.96 -14.05 -6.26
CA ILE A 322 -6.56 -14.31 -7.65
C ILE A 322 -5.78 -15.62 -7.70
N ASP A 323 -6.29 -16.59 -8.47
CA ASP A 323 -5.64 -17.89 -8.72
C ASP A 323 -4.93 -17.88 -10.09
N ILE A 324 -3.64 -18.24 -10.11
CA ILE A 324 -2.86 -18.27 -11.35
C ILE A 324 -3.46 -19.26 -12.34
N GLY A 325 -3.86 -20.45 -11.89
CA GLY A 325 -4.44 -21.47 -12.75
C GLY A 325 -5.74 -21.02 -13.42
N ASP A 326 -6.57 -20.26 -12.69
CA ASP A 326 -7.81 -19.72 -13.25
C ASP A 326 -7.53 -18.63 -14.29
N VAL A 327 -6.57 -17.72 -14.03
CA VAL A 327 -6.17 -16.69 -14.99
C VAL A 327 -5.61 -17.33 -16.26
N LEU A 328 -4.70 -18.27 -16.14
CA LEU A 328 -4.11 -18.96 -17.31
C LEU A 328 -5.15 -19.78 -18.11
N ARG A 329 -6.09 -20.40 -17.43
CA ARG A 329 -7.15 -21.20 -18.08
C ARG A 329 -8.15 -20.33 -18.81
N THR A 330 -8.48 -19.16 -18.28
CA THR A 330 -9.50 -18.27 -18.86
C THR A 330 -8.93 -17.24 -19.80
N GLY A 331 -7.64 -16.90 -19.68
CA GLY A 331 -7.00 -15.77 -20.36
C GLY A 331 -7.51 -14.40 -19.90
N VAL A 332 -8.29 -14.33 -18.80
CA VAL A 332 -8.88 -13.10 -18.30
C VAL A 332 -7.93 -12.45 -17.29
N GLU A 333 -7.35 -11.33 -17.65
CA GLU A 333 -6.49 -10.53 -16.79
C GLU A 333 -7.30 -9.91 -15.64
N PRO A 334 -6.86 -10.05 -14.37
CA PRO A 334 -7.54 -9.41 -13.25
C PRO A 334 -7.53 -7.89 -13.33
N VAL A 335 -8.69 -7.27 -13.14
CA VAL A 335 -8.84 -5.82 -13.09
C VAL A 335 -8.33 -5.29 -11.76
N ILE A 336 -7.62 -4.17 -11.81
CA ILE A 336 -7.14 -3.39 -10.67
C ILE A 336 -7.58 -1.93 -10.82
N ASN A 337 -8.04 -1.32 -9.73
CA ASN A 337 -8.38 0.10 -9.70
C ASN A 337 -7.20 0.92 -9.20
N GLY A 338 -7.03 2.16 -9.67
CA GLY A 338 -5.93 3.00 -9.20
C GLY A 338 -6.01 4.44 -9.65
N GLY A 339 -5.12 5.25 -9.07
CA GLY A 339 -4.93 6.65 -9.46
C GLY A 339 -3.94 6.79 -10.61
N MET A 340 -4.29 7.60 -11.59
CA MET A 340 -3.37 8.04 -12.66
C MET A 340 -2.42 9.11 -12.11
N ILE A 341 -1.13 8.93 -12.34
CA ILE A 341 -0.06 9.73 -11.74
C ILE A 341 0.75 10.42 -12.83
N ASP A 342 1.01 11.71 -12.67
CA ASP A 342 1.86 12.52 -13.54
C ASP A 342 3.34 12.16 -13.35
N VAL A 343 4.14 12.20 -14.43
CA VAL A 343 5.60 11.97 -14.39
C VAL A 343 6.33 12.93 -13.44
N ASN A 344 5.76 14.10 -13.20
CA ASN A 344 6.28 15.07 -12.24
C ASN A 344 5.73 14.88 -10.81
N GLY A 345 4.92 13.84 -10.60
CA GLY A 345 4.21 13.61 -9.36
C GLY A 345 2.90 14.39 -9.29
N GLY A 346 1.96 13.81 -8.62
CA GLY A 346 0.62 14.34 -8.48
C GLY A 346 -0.43 13.44 -9.13
N TRP A 347 -1.61 13.54 -8.59
CA TRP A 347 -2.76 12.79 -9.04
C TRP A 347 -3.43 13.48 -10.23
N MET A 348 -3.73 12.72 -11.28
CA MET A 348 -4.35 13.22 -12.50
C MET A 348 -5.81 12.78 -12.65
N GLY A 349 -6.17 11.68 -12.02
CA GLY A 349 -7.47 11.05 -12.17
C GLY A 349 -7.45 9.64 -11.62
N ALA A 350 -8.52 8.90 -11.84
CA ALA A 350 -8.64 7.51 -11.40
C ALA A 350 -9.29 6.65 -12.48
N GLY A 351 -8.95 5.37 -12.45
CA GLY A 351 -9.47 4.42 -13.41
C GLY A 351 -9.09 2.99 -13.07
N SER A 352 -9.01 2.15 -14.09
CA SER A 352 -8.64 0.75 -13.95
C SER A 352 -7.54 0.36 -14.94
N ALA A 353 -6.80 -0.67 -14.55
CA ALA A 353 -5.85 -1.37 -15.40
C ALA A 353 -6.07 -2.87 -15.23
N HIS A 354 -5.30 -3.65 -15.99
CA HIS A 354 -5.29 -5.10 -15.84
C HIS A 354 -3.93 -5.57 -15.38
N MET A 355 -3.89 -6.57 -14.49
CA MET A 355 -2.64 -7.25 -14.14
C MET A 355 -2.15 -7.98 -15.40
N PRO A 356 -0.91 -7.73 -15.88
CA PRO A 356 -0.45 -8.29 -17.14
C PRO A 356 -0.44 -9.82 -17.14
N LEU A 357 -1.04 -10.47 -18.15
CA LEU A 357 -1.07 -11.93 -18.30
C LEU A 357 0.32 -12.55 -18.26
N ALA A 358 1.33 -11.86 -18.78
CA ALA A 358 2.72 -12.32 -18.79
C ALA A 358 3.30 -12.59 -17.39
N CYS A 359 2.83 -11.89 -16.34
CA CYS A 359 3.20 -12.20 -14.95
C CYS A 359 2.72 -13.59 -14.54
N PHE A 360 1.47 -13.93 -14.92
CA PHE A 360 0.85 -15.24 -14.64
C PHE A 360 1.48 -16.35 -15.45
N GLU A 361 1.80 -16.10 -16.72
CA GLU A 361 2.51 -17.07 -17.57
C GLU A 361 3.92 -17.35 -17.02
N ALA A 362 4.64 -16.34 -16.56
CA ALA A 362 5.94 -16.50 -15.92
C ALA A 362 5.82 -17.35 -14.63
N ALA A 363 4.80 -17.05 -13.80
CA ALA A 363 4.53 -17.83 -12.60
C ALA A 363 4.05 -19.26 -12.91
N GLY A 364 3.30 -19.47 -13.97
CA GLY A 364 2.82 -20.78 -14.37
C GLY A 364 3.90 -21.74 -14.89
N ARG A 365 5.04 -21.21 -15.32
CA ARG A 365 6.21 -22.03 -15.74
C ARG A 365 7.11 -22.48 -14.60
N ASP A 366 6.94 -21.94 -13.40
CA ASP A 366 7.69 -22.23 -12.18
C ASP A 366 6.92 -23.20 -11.27
#